data_8edeb682fc222f4f50f27431cee1645e
#
_entry.id   8edeb682fc222f4f50f27431cee1645e
#
_cell.length_a   1.000
_cell.length_b   1.000
_cell.length_c   1.000
_cell.angle_alpha   90.00
_cell.angle_beta   90.00
_cell.angle_gamma   90.00
#
_symmetry.space_group_name_H-M   'P 1'
#
loop_
_entity.id
_entity.type
_entity.pdbx_description
1 polymer ?
#
loop_
_entity_poly.entity_id
_entity_poly.type
_entity_poly.pdbx_seq_one_letter_code
_entity_poly.pdbx_strand_id
1 'polypeptide(L)'
;YCAAIQQPAPAATAARLQPGRAIMWNRASGETPFVLEIAPSTIERRRHRRKYAEGELPPEQSFYFRGPAGQLNLRAHNLLLFMQLGEGVDQATWIHHLRSQDYSTWIKQVIKDEALAQRVHDVEQQAHLPAEESRQLIRSAIEERYTVPAGGDEHTS
;
A
#
# COMPACT_ATOMS: atom_id res chain seq x y z
N TYR A 1 -2.10 -41.71 18.23
CA TYR A 1 -1.87 -42.89 17.49
C TYR A 1 -1.36 -42.59 16.09
N CYS A 2 -0.03 -42.77 15.91
CA CYS A 2 0.65 -42.28 14.72
C CYS A 2 0.21 -42.95 13.42
N ALA A 3 -0.33 -44.13 13.45
CA ALA A 3 -0.77 -44.85 12.25
C ALA A 3 -2.03 -44.24 11.60
N ALA A 4 -2.85 -43.53 12.37
CA ALA A 4 -4.00 -42.82 11.85
C ALA A 4 -3.65 -41.49 11.17
N ILE A 5 -2.40 -41.05 11.28
CA ILE A 5 -1.90 -39.77 10.78
C ILE A 5 -0.94 -40.03 9.63
N GLN A 6 -1.29 -40.91 8.73
CA GLN A 6 -0.55 -41.02 7.47
C GLN A 6 -1.07 -40.07 6.38
N GLN A 7 -1.84 -39.07 6.76
CA GLN A 7 -2.04 -37.94 5.88
C GLN A 7 -0.73 -37.13 5.81
N PRO A 8 -0.24 -36.87 4.61
CA PRO A 8 0.97 -36.08 4.44
C PRO A 8 0.79 -34.81 5.21
N ALA A 9 1.73 -34.62 6.06
CA ALA A 9 1.72 -33.58 7.06
C ALA A 9 1.17 -32.25 6.56
N PRO A 10 0.26 -31.64 7.32
CA PRO A 10 -0.08 -30.26 7.16
C PRO A 10 1.15 -29.34 7.02
N ALA A 11 2.28 -29.78 7.61
CA ALA A 11 3.55 -29.07 7.52
C ALA A 11 4.09 -28.88 6.08
N ALA A 12 3.94 -29.87 5.21
CA ALA A 12 4.40 -29.74 3.81
C ALA A 12 3.52 -28.77 3.01
N THR A 13 2.24 -28.68 3.35
CA THR A 13 1.32 -27.70 2.75
C THR A 13 1.49 -26.31 3.36
N ALA A 14 1.78 -26.23 4.66
CA ALA A 14 2.04 -24.96 5.35
C ALA A 14 3.25 -24.21 4.78
N ALA A 15 4.30 -24.93 4.35
CA ALA A 15 5.48 -24.35 3.74
C ALA A 15 5.20 -23.62 2.40
N ARG A 16 4.06 -23.89 1.78
CA ARG A 16 3.63 -23.25 0.52
C ARG A 16 2.57 -22.19 0.70
N LEU A 17 2.16 -21.93 1.93
CA LEU A 17 1.16 -20.90 2.21
C LEU A 17 1.75 -19.50 2.01
N GLN A 18 0.96 -18.67 1.39
CA GLN A 18 1.28 -17.24 1.31
C GLN A 18 1.07 -16.55 2.67
N PRO A 19 1.75 -15.44 2.94
CA PRO A 19 1.50 -14.66 4.15
C PRO A 19 0.02 -14.33 4.32
N GLY A 20 -0.51 -14.45 5.52
CA GLY A 20 -1.92 -14.22 5.83
C GLY A 20 -2.81 -15.46 5.74
N ARG A 21 -2.24 -16.63 5.44
CA ARG A 21 -2.99 -17.90 5.46
C ARG A 21 -2.45 -18.85 6.53
N ALA A 22 -3.33 -19.55 7.20
CA ALA A 22 -2.98 -20.56 8.19
C ALA A 22 -3.80 -21.84 7.94
N ILE A 23 -3.21 -22.97 8.32
CA ILE A 23 -3.94 -24.24 8.33
C ILE A 23 -4.45 -24.49 9.74
N MET A 24 -5.75 -24.62 9.87
CA MET A 24 -6.38 -25.07 11.10
C MET A 24 -6.65 -26.58 11.01
N TRP A 25 -6.20 -27.28 12.02
CA TRP A 25 -6.42 -28.70 12.13
C TRP A 25 -6.85 -29.09 13.54
N ASN A 26 -8.07 -29.56 13.66
CA ASN A 26 -8.56 -30.08 14.94
C ASN A 26 -8.36 -31.54 15.00
N ARG A 27 -7.37 -31.96 15.75
CA ARG A 27 -7.00 -33.35 15.93
C ARG A 27 -8.08 -34.20 16.67
N ALA A 28 -8.90 -33.53 17.47
CA ALA A 28 -9.88 -34.22 18.30
C ALA A 28 -11.12 -34.66 17.54
N SER A 29 -11.48 -33.93 16.48
CA SER A 29 -12.69 -34.22 15.68
C SER A 29 -12.41 -35.02 14.41
N GLY A 30 -11.13 -35.30 14.09
CA GLY A 30 -10.79 -36.07 12.88
C GLY A 30 -11.15 -35.35 11.58
N GLU A 31 -11.43 -34.09 11.65
CA GLU A 31 -11.79 -33.29 10.47
C GLU A 31 -10.59 -33.00 9.56
N THR A 32 -10.88 -32.86 8.29
CA THR A 32 -9.85 -32.49 7.31
C THR A 32 -9.31 -31.10 7.58
N PRO A 33 -7.98 -30.88 7.44
CA PRO A 33 -7.42 -29.56 7.60
C PRO A 33 -7.98 -28.60 6.56
N PHE A 34 -8.29 -27.38 6.97
CA PHE A 34 -8.74 -26.31 6.08
C PHE A 34 -7.83 -25.10 6.19
N VAL A 35 -7.74 -24.38 5.09
CA VAL A 35 -6.96 -23.14 5.02
C VAL A 35 -7.78 -21.98 5.55
N LEU A 36 -7.26 -21.32 6.58
CA LEU A 36 -7.85 -20.10 7.12
C LEU A 36 -7.11 -18.89 6.56
N GLU A 37 -7.84 -17.96 6.04
CA GLU A 37 -7.28 -16.68 5.61
C GLU A 37 -7.31 -15.70 6.80
N ILE A 38 -6.12 -15.26 7.22
CA ILE A 38 -5.96 -14.36 8.36
C ILE A 38 -5.71 -12.96 7.83
N ALA A 39 -6.67 -12.07 8.05
CA ALA A 39 -6.49 -10.67 7.74
C ALA A 39 -5.42 -10.05 8.67
N PRO A 40 -4.59 -9.10 8.17
CA PRO A 40 -3.64 -8.38 9.00
C PRO A 40 -4.33 -7.74 10.19
N SER A 41 -3.68 -7.78 11.35
CA SER A 41 -4.23 -7.19 12.56
C SER A 41 -4.40 -5.67 12.42
N THR A 42 -5.34 -5.09 13.17
CA THR A 42 -5.54 -3.65 13.19
C THR A 42 -4.28 -2.90 13.62
N ILE A 43 -3.47 -3.49 14.51
CA ILE A 43 -2.20 -2.93 14.98
C ILE A 43 -1.18 -2.88 13.84
N GLU A 44 -1.07 -3.94 13.04
CA GLU A 44 -0.15 -3.99 11.89
C GLU A 44 -0.56 -2.98 10.82
N ARG A 45 -1.84 -2.85 10.54
CA ARG A 45 -2.36 -1.83 9.61
C ARG A 45 -2.08 -0.41 10.11
N ARG A 46 -2.21 -0.13 11.40
CA ARG A 46 -1.86 1.17 11.99
C ARG A 46 -0.37 1.46 11.90
N ARG A 47 0.49 0.48 12.18
CA ARG A 47 1.95 0.62 12.05
C ARG A 47 2.34 0.89 10.59
N HIS A 48 1.77 0.17 9.65
CA HIS A 48 2.00 0.38 8.23
C HIS A 48 1.60 1.80 7.81
N ARG A 49 0.39 2.24 8.16
CA ARG A 49 -0.07 3.59 7.87
C ARG A 49 0.86 4.64 8.45
N ARG A 50 1.18 4.55 9.72
CA ARG A 50 2.03 5.53 10.39
C ARG A 50 3.43 5.60 9.79
N LYS A 51 4.02 4.45 9.46
CA LYS A 51 5.34 4.38 8.85
C LYS A 51 5.39 5.14 7.52
N TYR A 52 4.41 4.93 6.66
CA TYR A 52 4.43 5.50 5.32
C TYR A 52 3.76 6.87 5.21
N ALA A 53 2.82 7.19 6.09
CA ALA A 53 2.18 8.50 6.12
C ALA A 53 3.10 9.57 6.72
N GLU A 54 3.68 9.30 7.89
CA GLU A 54 4.38 10.29 8.72
C GLU A 54 5.83 9.91 9.04
N GLY A 55 6.22 8.66 8.81
CA GLY A 55 7.58 8.17 9.09
C GLY A 55 8.60 8.76 8.13
N GLU A 56 9.87 8.50 8.38
CA GLU A 56 10.96 8.91 7.50
C GLU A 56 11.48 7.70 6.72
N LEU A 57 11.19 7.67 5.43
CA LEU A 57 11.78 6.69 4.51
C LEU A 57 13.22 7.08 4.19
N PRO A 58 14.13 6.11 4.06
CA PRO A 58 15.50 6.40 3.68
C PRO A 58 15.57 7.02 2.27
N PRO A 59 16.67 7.70 1.92
CA PRO A 59 16.81 8.39 0.64
C PRO A 59 16.51 7.53 -0.59
N GLU A 60 16.93 6.28 -0.59
CA GLU A 60 16.72 5.33 -1.69
C GLU A 60 15.27 4.86 -1.85
N GLN A 61 14.45 5.05 -0.84
CA GLN A 61 13.01 4.72 -0.84
C GLN A 61 12.12 5.96 -0.91
N SER A 62 12.69 7.15 -0.88
CA SER A 62 11.95 8.41 -0.97
C SER A 62 11.56 8.71 -2.42
N PHE A 63 10.47 9.46 -2.58
CA PHE A 63 10.12 10.02 -3.88
C PHE A 63 10.89 11.32 -4.12
N TYR A 64 11.30 11.54 -5.36
CA TYR A 64 12.00 12.78 -5.73
C TYR A 64 11.29 13.49 -6.88
N PHE A 65 10.84 14.72 -6.63
CA PHE A 65 10.37 15.59 -7.68
C PHE A 65 11.58 16.22 -8.38
N ARG A 66 11.84 15.83 -9.60
CA ARG A 66 13.04 16.25 -10.35
C ARG A 66 12.75 17.20 -11.52
N GLY A 67 11.54 17.11 -12.07
CA GLY A 67 11.17 17.84 -13.27
C GLY A 67 11.73 17.25 -14.57
N PRO A 68 11.23 17.70 -15.74
CA PRO A 68 11.58 17.11 -17.04
C PRO A 68 13.05 17.30 -17.42
N ALA A 69 13.71 18.34 -16.93
CA ALA A 69 15.13 18.60 -17.16
C ALA A 69 16.01 18.27 -15.94
N GLY A 70 15.48 17.61 -14.92
CA GLY A 70 16.21 17.30 -13.69
C GLY A 70 16.60 18.53 -12.85
N GLN A 71 15.91 19.66 -13.04
CA GLN A 71 16.21 20.93 -12.40
C GLN A 71 15.84 20.99 -10.91
N LEU A 72 14.99 20.08 -10.46
CA LEU A 72 14.58 19.97 -9.06
C LEU A 72 15.16 18.73 -8.40
N ASN A 73 15.25 18.75 -7.08
CA ASN A 73 15.63 17.60 -6.26
C ASN A 73 14.90 17.68 -4.91
N LEU A 74 13.57 17.63 -4.97
CA LEU A 74 12.72 17.72 -3.79
C LEU A 74 12.36 16.34 -3.29
N ARG A 75 12.89 15.97 -2.13
CA ARG A 75 12.70 14.65 -1.52
C ARG A 75 11.44 14.59 -0.68
N ALA A 76 10.54 13.71 -1.03
CA ALA A 76 9.40 13.32 -0.21
C ALA A 76 9.70 11.98 0.48
N HIS A 77 9.97 12.02 1.78
CA HIS A 77 10.31 10.84 2.57
C HIS A 77 9.11 10.16 3.23
N ASN A 78 7.90 10.64 2.96
CA ASN A 78 6.64 10.02 3.34
C ASN A 78 5.49 10.55 2.48
N LEU A 79 4.31 9.97 2.64
CA LEU A 79 3.13 10.35 1.85
C LEU A 79 2.62 11.76 2.17
N LEU A 80 2.71 12.18 3.43
CA LEU A 80 2.29 13.54 3.83
C LEU A 80 3.14 14.60 3.14
N LEU A 81 4.46 14.42 3.17
CA LEU A 81 5.38 15.34 2.49
C LEU A 81 5.26 15.24 0.96
N PHE A 82 4.98 14.06 0.42
CA PHE A 82 4.67 13.88 -0.99
C PHE A 82 3.47 14.73 -1.43
N MET A 83 2.40 14.75 -0.66
CA MET A 83 1.23 15.58 -0.95
C MET A 83 1.57 17.08 -0.86
N GLN A 84 2.29 17.49 0.18
CA GLN A 84 2.69 18.89 0.37
C GLN A 84 3.58 19.41 -0.76
N LEU A 85 4.63 18.66 -1.10
CA LEU A 85 5.52 19.01 -2.21
C LEU A 85 4.80 18.95 -3.55
N GLY A 86 3.93 17.97 -3.74
CA GLY A 86 3.13 17.81 -4.95
C GLY A 86 2.21 18.98 -5.24
N GLU A 87 1.73 19.68 -4.21
CA GLU A 87 0.97 20.93 -4.38
C GLU A 87 1.85 22.11 -4.79
N GLY A 88 3.09 22.13 -4.30
CA GLY A 88 4.01 23.25 -4.49
C GLY A 88 4.85 23.19 -5.77
N VAL A 89 5.04 22.00 -6.36
CA VAL A 89 5.84 21.89 -7.59
C VAL A 89 5.11 22.47 -8.79
N ASP A 90 5.88 22.98 -9.74
CA ASP A 90 5.35 23.51 -10.99
C ASP A 90 4.59 22.45 -11.80
N GLN A 91 3.71 22.91 -12.67
CA GLN A 91 2.87 22.04 -13.49
C GLN A 91 3.69 21.12 -14.39
N ALA A 92 4.78 21.60 -14.96
CA ALA A 92 5.64 20.80 -15.84
C ALA A 92 6.28 19.63 -15.10
N THR A 93 6.76 19.85 -13.88
CA THR A 93 7.30 18.81 -13.00
C THR A 93 6.24 17.79 -12.63
N TRP A 94 5.07 18.24 -12.22
CA TRP A 94 3.97 17.33 -11.86
C TRP A 94 3.56 16.45 -13.03
N ILE A 95 3.28 17.05 -14.20
CA ILE A 95 2.87 16.31 -15.40
C ILE A 95 3.97 15.38 -15.91
N HIS A 96 5.23 15.75 -15.78
CA HIS A 96 6.35 14.90 -16.15
C HIS A 96 6.29 13.55 -15.41
N HIS A 97 6.19 13.59 -14.10
CA HIS A 97 6.10 12.38 -13.27
C HIS A 97 4.77 11.63 -13.47
N LEU A 98 3.68 12.36 -13.66
CA LEU A 98 2.36 11.77 -13.94
C LEU A 98 2.39 10.92 -15.23
N ARG A 99 2.95 11.46 -16.31
CA ARG A 99 3.06 10.75 -17.60
C ARG A 99 4.07 9.61 -17.57
N SER A 100 5.09 9.71 -16.75
CA SER A 100 6.08 8.65 -16.54
C SER A 100 5.58 7.53 -15.62
N GLN A 101 4.39 7.69 -15.04
CA GLN A 101 3.79 6.73 -14.08
C GLN A 101 4.67 6.52 -12.84
N ASP A 102 5.41 7.54 -12.46
CA ASP A 102 6.36 7.47 -11.36
C ASP A 102 5.65 7.37 -10.00
N TYR A 103 4.47 7.99 -9.87
CA TYR A 103 3.69 8.01 -8.63
C TYR A 103 3.16 6.63 -8.27
N SER A 104 2.45 5.98 -9.18
CA SER A 104 1.93 4.64 -8.96
C SER A 104 3.04 3.61 -8.79
N THR A 105 4.13 3.75 -9.53
CA THR A 105 5.32 2.89 -9.43
C THR A 105 5.95 2.99 -8.05
N TRP A 106 6.19 4.21 -7.54
CA TRP A 106 6.74 4.42 -6.20
C TRP A 106 5.81 3.85 -5.11
N ILE A 107 4.52 4.12 -5.20
CA ILE A 107 3.54 3.59 -4.24
C ILE A 107 3.55 2.06 -4.24
N LYS A 108 3.57 1.44 -5.40
CA LYS A 108 3.61 -0.01 -5.52
C LYS A 108 4.89 -0.63 -4.96
N GLN A 109 6.03 -0.07 -5.29
CA GLN A 109 7.34 -0.65 -4.94
C GLN A 109 7.78 -0.34 -3.51
N VAL A 110 7.51 0.85 -3.02
CA VAL A 110 7.99 1.33 -1.72
C VAL A 110 6.91 1.26 -0.67
N ILE A 111 5.77 1.89 -0.92
CA ILE A 111 4.66 1.91 0.04
C ILE A 111 4.00 0.52 0.14
N LYS A 112 4.05 -0.25 -0.96
CA LYS A 112 3.49 -1.60 -1.06
C LYS A 112 1.99 -1.67 -0.80
N ASP A 113 1.29 -0.63 -1.17
CA ASP A 113 -0.17 -0.56 -1.16
C ASP A 113 -0.69 -0.66 -2.60
N GLU A 114 -0.99 -1.88 -3.02
CA GLU A 114 -1.42 -2.15 -4.39
C GLU A 114 -2.75 -1.48 -4.75
N ALA A 115 -3.67 -1.40 -3.81
CA ALA A 115 -4.96 -0.75 -4.04
C ALA A 115 -4.80 0.76 -4.26
N LEU A 116 -3.93 1.43 -3.49
CA LEU A 116 -3.59 2.82 -3.71
C LEU A 116 -2.82 3.01 -5.02
N ALA A 117 -1.83 2.14 -5.29
CA ALA A 117 -1.07 2.19 -6.52
C ALA A 117 -1.97 2.06 -7.76
N GLN A 118 -2.96 1.18 -7.73
CA GLN A 118 -3.92 1.02 -8.83
C GLN A 118 -4.77 2.27 -9.02
N ARG A 119 -5.29 2.87 -7.95
CA ARG A 119 -6.07 4.11 -8.03
C ARG A 119 -5.25 5.26 -8.63
N VAL A 120 -4.00 5.40 -8.21
CA VAL A 120 -3.10 6.43 -8.75
C VAL A 120 -2.75 6.14 -10.21
N HIS A 121 -2.51 4.89 -10.55
CA HIS A 121 -2.28 4.47 -11.93
C HIS A 121 -3.47 4.82 -12.83
N ASP A 122 -4.69 4.61 -12.38
CA ASP A 122 -5.90 4.95 -13.14
C ASP A 122 -5.99 6.47 -13.41
N VAL A 123 -5.51 7.30 -12.49
CA VAL A 123 -5.38 8.75 -12.70
C VAL A 123 -4.29 9.05 -13.73
N GLU A 124 -3.14 8.39 -13.66
CA GLU A 124 -2.02 8.57 -14.60
C GLU A 124 -2.41 8.16 -16.05
N GLN A 125 -3.32 7.22 -16.22
CA GLN A 125 -3.81 6.79 -17.53
C GLN A 125 -4.74 7.81 -18.21
N GLN A 126 -5.24 8.79 -17.49
CA GLN A 126 -6.13 9.81 -18.04
C GLN A 126 -5.32 10.91 -18.75
N ALA A 127 -5.08 10.72 -20.05
CA ALA A 127 -4.20 11.57 -20.86
C ALA A 127 -4.55 13.06 -20.90
N HIS A 128 -5.81 13.40 -20.67
CA HIS A 128 -6.33 14.77 -20.79
C HIS A 128 -6.64 15.43 -19.45
N LEU A 129 -6.30 14.77 -18.35
CA LEU A 129 -6.59 15.29 -17.01
C LEU A 129 -5.67 16.50 -16.71
N PRO A 130 -6.25 17.66 -16.30
CA PRO A 130 -5.45 18.79 -15.89
C PRO A 130 -4.56 18.45 -14.68
N ALA A 131 -3.42 19.14 -14.57
CA ALA A 131 -2.48 18.94 -13.48
C ALA A 131 -3.15 19.09 -12.11
N GLU A 132 -3.92 20.14 -11.94
CA GLU A 132 -4.62 20.45 -10.69
C GLU A 132 -5.62 19.38 -10.30
N GLU A 133 -6.41 18.91 -11.26
CA GLU A 133 -7.40 17.85 -11.02
C GLU A 133 -6.73 16.52 -10.67
N SER A 134 -5.64 16.17 -11.37
CA SER A 134 -4.87 14.98 -11.06
C SER A 134 -4.22 15.04 -9.68
N ARG A 135 -3.74 16.21 -9.24
CA ARG A 135 -3.22 16.43 -7.88
C ARG A 135 -4.28 16.15 -6.83
N GLN A 136 -5.48 16.69 -7.02
CA GLN A 136 -6.58 16.50 -6.09
C GLN A 136 -7.05 15.04 -6.02
N LEU A 137 -7.12 14.35 -7.15
CA LEU A 137 -7.51 12.94 -7.19
C LEU A 137 -6.49 12.04 -6.49
N ILE A 138 -5.20 12.26 -6.73
CA ILE A 138 -4.13 11.50 -6.07
C ILE A 138 -4.10 11.81 -4.58
N ARG A 139 -4.22 13.09 -4.20
CA ARG A 139 -4.31 13.50 -2.80
C ARG A 139 -5.47 12.82 -2.09
N SER A 140 -6.67 12.89 -2.66
CA SER A 140 -7.86 12.27 -2.08
C SER A 140 -7.69 10.75 -1.90
N ALA A 141 -7.09 10.08 -2.88
CA ALA A 141 -6.80 8.65 -2.79
C ALA A 141 -5.87 8.32 -1.62
N ILE A 142 -4.85 9.16 -1.37
CA ILE A 142 -3.92 8.98 -0.25
C ILE A 142 -4.62 9.30 1.07
N GLU A 143 -5.34 10.41 1.16
CA GLU A 143 -6.02 10.85 2.38
C GLU A 143 -7.04 9.83 2.87
N GLU A 144 -7.85 9.28 2.00
CA GLU A 144 -8.84 8.25 2.36
C GLU A 144 -8.21 7.02 3.02
N ARG A 145 -6.98 6.67 2.67
CA ARG A 145 -6.33 5.47 3.17
C ARG A 145 -5.38 5.72 4.34
N TYR A 146 -4.77 6.90 4.40
CA TYR A 146 -3.67 7.17 5.34
C TYR A 146 -3.96 8.25 6.36
N THR A 147 -4.83 9.21 6.06
CA THR A 147 -5.11 10.32 6.96
C THR A 147 -6.46 10.26 7.65
N VAL A 148 -7.43 9.55 7.07
CA VAL A 148 -8.69 9.31 7.78
C VAL A 148 -8.43 8.43 9.00
N PRO A 149 -8.81 8.85 10.20
CA PRO A 149 -8.68 8.04 11.40
C PRO A 149 -9.34 6.69 11.20
N ALA A 150 -8.67 5.61 11.60
CA ALA A 150 -9.25 4.27 11.61
C ALA A 150 -10.34 4.10 12.70
N GLY A 151 -11.14 5.12 12.91
CA GLY A 151 -12.10 5.26 14.00
C GLY A 151 -13.46 5.75 13.55
N GLY A 152 -13.73 5.73 12.24
CA GLY A 152 -15.08 6.01 11.74
C GLY A 152 -16.12 4.96 12.04
N ASP A 153 -15.74 3.89 12.72
CA ASP A 153 -16.66 2.86 13.19
C ASP A 153 -17.00 3.02 14.66
N GLU A 154 -17.03 4.24 15.16
CA GLU A 154 -17.84 4.51 16.31
C GLU A 154 -19.28 4.46 15.88
N HIS A 155 -19.75 3.27 15.73
CA HIS A 155 -21.14 2.99 15.77
C HIS A 155 -21.63 3.24 17.19
N THR A 156 -21.99 4.44 17.48
CA THR A 156 -22.86 4.75 18.61
C THR A 156 -24.25 4.22 18.26
N SER A 157 -24.54 3.10 18.81
CA SER A 157 -25.92 2.66 18.89
C SER A 157 -26.74 3.62 19.76
#